data_a72f7515492abff8235fdc3019c2bb34
#
_entry.id   a72f7515492abff8235fdc3019c2bb34
#
_cell.length_a   1.000
_cell.length_b   1.000
_cell.length_c   1.000
_cell.angle_alpha   90.00
_cell.angle_beta   90.00
_cell.angle_gamma   90.00
#
_symmetry.space_group_name_H-M   'P 1'
#
loop_
_entity.id
_entity.type
_entity.pdbx_description
1 polymer ?
#
loop_
_entity_poly.entity_id
_entity_poly.type
_entity_poly.pdbx_seq_one_letter_code
_entity_poly.pdbx_strand_id
1 'polypeptide(L)'
;MGDRRTVKTRSAIKEAFLRLLERKSINNITVAEISELADIGRGTFYLHYRDIYDLYENIENEVFGQLGSFYDASFPSENHPVSLLAYIEQSTEYIYENKKIFALLINRANNTLTLQKLKELFKSKIVHIISIMSEGKVSEYDTVVTAFVISGVVGVLEEWIGTGMVKTPKQISEILHKVLLKLDF
;
A
#
# COMPACT_ATOMS: atom_id res chain seq x y z
N MET A 1 0.72 24.27 3.81
CA MET A 1 2.13 23.97 4.15
C MET A 1 2.19 23.62 5.64
N GLY A 2 2.39 22.34 6.00
CA GLY A 2 2.53 21.96 7.42
C GLY A 2 3.84 22.52 7.96
N ASP A 3 3.79 23.03 9.18
CA ASP A 3 4.97 23.52 9.89
C ASP A 3 6.03 22.39 9.93
N ARG A 4 7.29 22.71 9.63
CA ARG A 4 8.43 21.77 9.62
C ARG A 4 8.54 20.98 10.94
N ARG A 5 8.13 21.58 12.05
CA ARG A 5 8.06 20.94 13.38
C ARG A 5 7.01 19.84 13.40
N THR A 6 5.82 20.08 12.83
CA THR A 6 4.72 19.10 12.72
C THR A 6 5.16 17.88 11.93
N VAL A 7 5.83 18.07 10.78
CA VAL A 7 6.36 16.97 9.95
C VAL A 7 7.38 16.14 10.71
N LYS A 8 8.33 16.77 11.40
CA LYS A 8 9.32 16.08 12.24
C LYS A 8 8.67 15.26 13.35
N THR A 9 7.70 15.83 14.05
CA THR A 9 6.98 15.16 15.12
C THR A 9 6.22 13.93 14.62
N ARG A 10 5.48 14.07 13.50
CA ARG A 10 4.76 12.93 12.90
C ARG A 10 5.72 11.83 12.45
N SER A 11 6.87 12.17 11.87
CA SER A 11 7.90 11.20 11.49
C SER A 11 8.46 10.45 12.70
N ALA A 12 8.76 11.15 13.81
CA ALA A 12 9.25 10.52 15.04
C ALA A 12 8.22 9.58 15.65
N ILE A 13 6.93 9.97 15.70
CA ILE A 13 5.82 9.13 16.18
C ILE A 13 5.68 7.87 15.32
N LYS A 14 5.68 8.02 13.98
CA LYS A 14 5.59 6.91 13.02
C LYS A 14 6.75 5.93 13.21
N GLU A 15 7.98 6.43 13.32
CA GLU A 15 9.18 5.61 13.49
C GLU A 15 9.15 4.85 14.83
N ALA A 16 8.78 5.52 15.94
CA ALA A 16 8.63 4.90 17.24
C ALA A 16 7.58 3.79 17.22
N PHE A 17 6.42 4.05 16.61
CA PHE A 17 5.36 3.06 16.46
C PHE A 17 5.80 1.85 15.65
N LEU A 18 6.44 2.03 14.50
CA LEU A 18 6.93 0.93 13.66
C LEU A 18 7.96 0.06 14.40
N ARG A 19 8.88 0.67 15.17
CA ARG A 19 9.83 -0.08 16.04
C ARG A 19 9.13 -0.92 17.10
N LEU A 20 8.07 -0.41 17.72
CA LEU A 20 7.27 -1.18 18.68
C LEU A 20 6.49 -2.29 17.99
N LEU A 21 5.94 -2.00 16.80
CA LEU A 21 5.20 -2.95 16.01
C LEU A 21 6.07 -4.12 15.52
N GLU A 22 7.38 -3.97 15.37
CA GLU A 22 8.32 -5.08 15.09
C GLU A 22 8.35 -6.14 16.22
N ARG A 23 8.08 -5.73 17.47
CA ARG A 23 8.30 -6.55 18.67
C ARG A 23 7.03 -7.07 19.31
N LYS A 24 5.89 -6.39 19.10
CA LYS A 24 4.63 -6.74 19.74
C LYS A 24 3.41 -6.38 18.90
N SER A 25 2.28 -7.02 19.21
CA SER A 25 0.99 -6.73 18.55
C SER A 25 0.56 -5.30 18.81
N ILE A 26 -0.18 -4.70 17.84
CA ILE A 26 -0.77 -3.36 17.98
C ILE A 26 -1.61 -3.21 19.26
N ASN A 27 -2.34 -4.26 19.64
CA ASN A 27 -3.17 -4.28 20.84
C ASN A 27 -2.38 -4.11 22.16
N ASN A 28 -1.07 -4.37 22.13
CA ASN A 28 -0.16 -4.29 23.26
C ASN A 28 0.75 -3.06 23.23
N ILE A 29 0.57 -2.18 22.24
CA ILE A 29 1.31 -0.91 22.13
C ILE A 29 0.51 0.16 22.88
N THR A 30 1.21 1.05 23.59
CA THR A 30 0.59 2.16 24.30
C THR A 30 1.09 3.51 23.80
N VAL A 31 0.25 4.55 23.91
CA VAL A 31 0.65 5.93 23.58
C VAL A 31 1.84 6.38 24.44
N ALA A 32 1.93 5.86 25.69
CA ALA A 32 3.06 6.15 26.58
C ALA A 32 4.39 5.71 25.98
N GLU A 33 4.47 4.47 25.52
CA GLU A 33 5.69 3.90 24.94
C GLU A 33 6.08 4.58 23.61
N ILE A 34 5.07 4.89 22.77
CA ILE A 34 5.33 5.65 21.54
C ILE A 34 5.89 7.03 21.89
N SER A 35 5.28 7.73 22.84
CA SER A 35 5.70 9.07 23.24
C SER A 35 7.11 9.08 23.84
N GLU A 36 7.43 8.10 24.68
CA GLU A 36 8.77 7.93 25.26
C GLU A 36 9.80 7.68 24.18
N LEU A 37 9.53 6.75 23.26
CA LEU A 37 10.45 6.39 22.19
C LEU A 37 10.63 7.50 21.13
N ALA A 38 9.60 8.34 20.94
CA ALA A 38 9.62 9.49 20.04
C ALA A 38 10.15 10.77 20.69
N ASP A 39 10.52 10.73 21.97
CA ASP A 39 10.95 11.88 22.77
C ASP A 39 9.96 13.05 22.73
N ILE A 40 8.67 12.76 22.97
CA ILE A 40 7.58 13.75 23.01
C ILE A 40 6.68 13.55 24.23
N GLY A 41 5.97 14.59 24.62
CA GLY A 41 4.88 14.47 25.62
C GLY A 41 3.66 13.75 25.01
N ARG A 42 2.90 12.99 25.85
CA ARG A 42 1.64 12.34 25.43
C ARG A 42 0.65 13.35 24.83
N GLY A 43 0.57 14.57 25.37
CA GLY A 43 -0.27 15.64 24.80
C GLY A 43 0.11 15.96 23.37
N THR A 44 1.41 15.89 23.02
CA THR A 44 1.88 16.11 21.65
C THR A 44 1.42 14.98 20.71
N PHE A 45 1.39 13.73 21.17
CA PHE A 45 0.81 12.63 20.41
C PHE A 45 -0.66 12.91 20.05
N TYR A 46 -1.47 13.29 21.04
CA TYR A 46 -2.90 13.55 20.87
C TYR A 46 -3.23 14.80 20.02
N LEU A 47 -2.25 15.68 19.76
CA LEU A 47 -2.39 16.76 18.77
C LEU A 47 -2.35 16.23 17.33
N HIS A 48 -1.82 15.01 17.10
CA HIS A 48 -1.63 14.44 15.78
C HIS A 48 -2.53 13.24 15.49
N TYR A 49 -2.82 12.42 16.50
CA TYR A 49 -3.56 11.16 16.39
C TYR A 49 -4.49 10.97 17.57
N ARG A 50 -5.70 10.48 17.32
CA ARG A 50 -6.70 10.20 18.37
C ARG A 50 -6.27 9.03 19.28
N ASP A 51 -5.70 8.00 18.65
CA ASP A 51 -5.21 6.79 19.30
C ASP A 51 -4.22 6.05 18.41
N ILE A 52 -3.82 4.85 18.82
CA ILE A 52 -2.86 4.00 18.10
C ILE A 52 -3.43 3.47 16.79
N TYR A 53 -4.73 3.20 16.76
CA TYR A 53 -5.39 2.69 15.55
C TYR A 53 -5.52 3.78 14.50
N ASP A 54 -5.80 5.02 14.91
CA ASP A 54 -5.79 6.19 14.03
C ASP A 54 -4.38 6.42 13.43
N LEU A 55 -3.32 6.28 14.23
CA LEU A 55 -1.94 6.30 13.73
C LEU A 55 -1.67 5.19 12.71
N TYR A 56 -2.11 3.95 13.00
CA TYR A 56 -1.95 2.82 12.09
C TYR A 56 -2.68 3.06 10.76
N GLU A 57 -3.94 3.48 10.83
CA GLU A 57 -4.76 3.80 9.66
C GLU A 57 -4.15 4.95 8.82
N ASN A 58 -3.58 5.97 9.48
CA ASN A 58 -2.87 7.04 8.77
C ASN A 58 -1.65 6.52 8.02
N ILE A 59 -0.89 5.56 8.58
CA ILE A 59 0.25 4.93 7.90
C ILE A 59 -0.22 4.09 6.71
N GLU A 60 -1.28 3.29 6.85
CA GLU A 60 -1.88 2.53 5.75
C GLU A 60 -2.32 3.47 4.61
N ASN A 61 -3.05 4.52 4.95
CA ASN A 61 -3.57 5.48 3.98
C ASN A 61 -2.44 6.22 3.24
N GLU A 62 -1.33 6.53 3.93
CA GLU A 62 -0.16 7.14 3.31
C GLU A 62 0.46 6.23 2.25
N VAL A 63 0.73 4.96 2.59
CA VAL A 63 1.38 4.03 1.65
C VAL A 63 0.45 3.61 0.51
N PHE A 64 -0.82 3.41 0.79
CA PHE A 64 -1.80 3.06 -0.25
C PHE A 64 -2.15 4.25 -1.14
N GLY A 65 -2.21 5.45 -0.57
CA GLY A 65 -2.37 6.68 -1.34
C GLY A 65 -1.22 6.89 -2.34
N GLN A 66 0.01 6.57 -1.93
CA GLN A 66 1.18 6.62 -2.83
C GLN A 66 1.07 5.59 -3.97
N LEU A 67 0.67 4.35 -3.69
CA LEU A 67 0.41 3.34 -4.73
C LEU A 67 -0.70 3.79 -5.69
N GLY A 68 -1.74 4.43 -5.17
CA GLY A 68 -2.80 5.03 -5.97
C GLY A 68 -2.29 6.16 -6.88
N SER A 69 -1.39 7.01 -6.38
CA SER A 69 -0.83 8.12 -7.16
C SER A 69 0.05 7.66 -8.33
N PHE A 70 0.73 6.53 -8.21
CA PHE A 70 1.47 5.94 -9.34
C PHE A 70 0.54 5.50 -10.47
N TYR A 71 -0.64 4.97 -10.12
CA TYR A 71 -1.68 4.69 -11.10
C TYR A 71 -2.08 5.98 -11.84
N ASP A 72 -2.44 7.02 -11.11
CA ASP A 72 -2.90 8.29 -11.70
C ASP A 72 -1.81 8.93 -12.58
N ALA A 73 -0.52 8.74 -12.26
CA ALA A 73 0.60 9.18 -13.08
C ALA A 73 0.83 8.31 -14.34
N SER A 74 0.56 7.01 -14.25
CA SER A 74 0.75 6.06 -15.37
C SER A 74 -0.44 6.04 -16.34
N PHE A 75 -1.61 6.58 -15.91
CA PHE A 75 -2.86 6.61 -16.67
C PHE A 75 -3.47 8.03 -16.67
N PRO A 76 -2.74 9.06 -17.14
CA PRO A 76 -3.11 10.46 -16.92
C PRO A 76 -4.32 10.95 -17.72
N SER A 77 -4.73 10.28 -18.79
CA SER A 77 -5.93 10.60 -19.58
C SER A 77 -6.19 9.61 -20.72
N GLU A 78 -7.39 9.67 -21.32
CA GLU A 78 -7.85 8.82 -22.41
C GLU A 78 -6.95 8.81 -23.66
N ASN A 79 -6.10 9.82 -23.84
CA ASN A 79 -5.28 10.00 -25.04
C ASN A 79 -3.79 9.63 -24.88
N HIS A 80 -3.36 9.15 -23.70
CA HIS A 80 -1.98 8.74 -23.47
C HIS A 80 -1.88 7.22 -23.41
N PRO A 81 -0.83 6.62 -24.01
CA PRO A 81 -0.65 5.18 -23.93
C PRO A 81 -0.49 4.76 -22.46
N VAL A 82 -1.38 3.91 -22.05
CA VAL A 82 -1.38 3.27 -20.74
C VAL A 82 -0.12 2.43 -20.58
N SER A 83 0.68 2.68 -19.56
CA SER A 83 1.85 1.88 -19.26
C SER A 83 1.64 1.07 -17.98
N LEU A 84 0.97 -0.10 -18.15
CA LEU A 84 0.80 -1.06 -17.05
C LEU A 84 2.17 -1.45 -16.45
N LEU A 85 3.19 -1.63 -17.30
CA LEU A 85 4.54 -1.94 -16.83
C LEU A 85 5.09 -0.83 -15.94
N ALA A 86 4.98 0.44 -16.34
CA ALA A 86 5.46 1.56 -15.54
C ALA A 86 4.77 1.63 -14.17
N TYR A 87 3.46 1.37 -14.12
CA TYR A 87 2.72 1.31 -12.86
C TYR A 87 3.22 0.18 -11.95
N ILE A 88 3.43 -1.02 -12.51
CA ILE A 88 3.95 -2.16 -11.75
C ILE A 88 5.36 -1.89 -11.26
N GLU A 89 6.25 -1.33 -12.10
CA GLU A 89 7.63 -0.99 -11.73
C GLU A 89 7.69 0.04 -10.60
N GLN A 90 6.96 1.14 -10.72
CA GLN A 90 6.91 2.16 -9.67
C GLN A 90 6.34 1.61 -8.36
N SER A 91 5.29 0.78 -8.44
CA SER A 91 4.67 0.18 -7.26
C SER A 91 5.61 -0.82 -6.56
N THR A 92 6.29 -1.69 -7.31
CA THR A 92 7.21 -2.67 -6.74
C THR A 92 8.47 -2.02 -6.17
N GLU A 93 9.00 -0.97 -6.80
CA GLU A 93 10.12 -0.19 -6.28
C GLU A 93 9.75 0.49 -4.96
N TYR A 94 8.60 1.15 -4.91
CA TYR A 94 8.10 1.80 -3.69
C TYR A 94 7.88 0.80 -2.54
N ILE A 95 7.30 -0.38 -2.84
CA ILE A 95 7.14 -1.45 -1.86
C ILE A 95 8.50 -1.88 -1.31
N TYR A 96 9.49 -2.03 -2.17
CA TYR A 96 10.84 -2.45 -1.78
C TYR A 96 11.56 -1.39 -0.93
N GLU A 97 11.50 -0.12 -1.32
CA GLU A 97 12.05 1.00 -0.55
C GLU A 97 11.43 1.10 0.85
N ASN A 98 10.15 0.77 0.96
CA ASN A 98 9.37 0.79 2.20
C ASN A 98 9.15 -0.60 2.81
N LYS A 99 10.06 -1.55 2.52
CA LYS A 99 9.91 -2.98 2.88
C LYS A 99 9.58 -3.25 4.34
N LYS A 100 10.11 -2.47 5.27
CA LYS A 100 9.80 -2.60 6.70
C LYS A 100 8.32 -2.34 6.99
N ILE A 101 7.77 -1.28 6.41
CA ILE A 101 6.36 -0.90 6.59
C ILE A 101 5.47 -1.98 5.98
N PHE A 102 5.73 -2.36 4.73
CA PHE A 102 4.93 -3.39 4.05
C PHE A 102 5.00 -4.75 4.75
N ALA A 103 6.18 -5.16 5.23
CA ALA A 103 6.31 -6.39 6.01
C ALA A 103 5.47 -6.35 7.31
N LEU A 104 5.44 -5.22 8.01
CA LEU A 104 4.63 -5.04 9.21
C LEU A 104 3.12 -5.00 8.92
N LEU A 105 2.73 -4.39 7.80
CA LEU A 105 1.32 -4.29 7.40
C LEU A 105 0.78 -5.63 6.87
N ILE A 106 1.60 -6.43 6.15
CA ILE A 106 1.15 -7.61 5.40
C ILE A 106 1.42 -8.93 6.14
N ASN A 107 2.54 -9.10 6.85
CA ASN A 107 2.95 -10.39 7.43
C ASN A 107 2.37 -10.69 8.83
N ARG A 108 1.48 -9.88 9.40
CA ARG A 108 0.93 -10.14 10.74
C ARG A 108 -0.40 -10.88 10.70
N ALA A 109 -0.67 -11.65 11.76
CA ALA A 109 -1.86 -12.49 11.92
C ALA A 109 -3.22 -11.78 11.79
N ASN A 110 -3.26 -10.44 11.76
CA ASN A 110 -4.46 -9.63 11.62
C ASN A 110 -4.47 -8.77 10.33
N ASN A 111 -3.71 -9.16 9.30
CA ASN A 111 -3.57 -8.39 8.05
C ASN A 111 -4.75 -8.49 7.07
N THR A 112 -5.78 -9.28 7.39
CA THR A 112 -6.92 -9.51 6.49
C THR A 112 -7.56 -8.20 6.02
N LEU A 113 -7.73 -7.22 6.92
CA LEU A 113 -8.29 -5.91 6.57
C LEU A 113 -7.34 -5.09 5.70
N THR A 114 -6.04 -5.12 5.98
CA THR A 114 -5.01 -4.43 5.20
C THR A 114 -4.94 -4.99 3.78
N LEU A 115 -4.92 -6.31 3.63
CA LEU A 115 -4.95 -6.97 2.32
C LEU A 115 -6.25 -6.69 1.56
N GLN A 116 -7.38 -6.63 2.27
CA GLN A 116 -8.66 -6.27 1.68
C GLN A 116 -8.64 -4.82 1.16
N LYS A 117 -8.14 -3.86 1.95
CA LYS A 117 -7.97 -2.47 1.50
C LYS A 117 -7.08 -2.36 0.26
N LEU A 118 -5.98 -3.13 0.22
CA LEU A 118 -5.08 -3.18 -0.94
C LEU A 118 -5.79 -3.76 -2.18
N LYS A 119 -6.57 -4.83 -2.01
CA LYS A 119 -7.38 -5.41 -3.10
C LYS A 119 -8.42 -4.42 -3.62
N GLU A 120 -9.12 -3.72 -2.73
CA GLU A 120 -10.11 -2.71 -3.12
C GLU A 120 -9.46 -1.51 -3.86
N LEU A 121 -8.26 -1.07 -3.43
CA LEU A 121 -7.50 -0.05 -4.15
C LEU A 121 -7.23 -0.48 -5.59
N PHE A 122 -6.65 -1.66 -5.80
CA PHE A 122 -6.36 -2.16 -7.15
C PHE A 122 -7.63 -2.41 -7.97
N LYS A 123 -8.68 -2.96 -7.33
CA LYS A 123 -9.98 -3.19 -7.98
C LYS A 123 -10.57 -1.89 -8.52
N SER A 124 -10.60 -0.84 -7.72
CA SER A 124 -11.14 0.45 -8.16
C SER A 124 -10.41 1.01 -9.37
N LYS A 125 -9.09 0.83 -9.43
CA LYS A 125 -8.25 1.31 -10.53
C LYS A 125 -8.44 0.48 -11.80
N ILE A 126 -8.50 -0.85 -11.69
CA ILE A 126 -8.72 -1.75 -12.84
C ILE A 126 -10.14 -1.58 -13.42
N VAL A 127 -11.16 -1.53 -12.56
CA VAL A 127 -12.54 -1.28 -13.02
C VAL A 127 -12.65 0.06 -13.75
N HIS A 128 -11.92 1.07 -13.32
CA HIS A 128 -11.85 2.36 -14.00
C HIS A 128 -11.26 2.23 -15.43
N ILE A 129 -10.16 1.46 -15.60
CA ILE A 129 -9.58 1.19 -16.93
C ILE A 129 -10.61 0.49 -17.83
N ILE A 130 -11.21 -0.60 -17.32
CA ILE A 130 -12.19 -1.38 -18.08
C ILE A 130 -13.38 -0.49 -18.48
N SER A 131 -13.87 0.34 -17.57
CA SER A 131 -14.97 1.27 -17.84
C SER A 131 -14.64 2.26 -18.98
N ILE A 132 -13.41 2.78 -19.03
CA ILE A 132 -12.96 3.64 -20.13
C ILE A 132 -12.91 2.85 -21.44
N MET A 133 -12.29 1.67 -21.43
CA MET A 133 -12.09 0.85 -22.65
C MET A 133 -13.41 0.28 -23.21
N SER A 134 -14.40 0.03 -22.36
CA SER A 134 -15.70 -0.55 -22.73
C SER A 134 -16.84 0.48 -22.84
N GLU A 135 -16.52 1.77 -22.94
CA GLU A 135 -17.52 2.85 -23.02
C GLU A 135 -18.55 2.81 -21.87
N GLY A 136 -18.09 2.48 -20.67
CA GLY A 136 -18.91 2.40 -19.46
C GLY A 136 -19.66 1.07 -19.26
N LYS A 137 -19.49 0.08 -20.14
CA LYS A 137 -20.15 -1.22 -20.06
C LYS A 137 -19.25 -2.26 -19.41
N VAL A 138 -19.21 -2.33 -18.08
CA VAL A 138 -18.50 -3.40 -17.36
C VAL A 138 -19.38 -4.64 -17.29
N SER A 139 -18.93 -5.74 -17.88
CA SER A 139 -19.66 -7.02 -17.89
C SER A 139 -19.44 -7.82 -16.60
N GLU A 140 -20.27 -8.86 -16.40
CA GLU A 140 -20.06 -9.81 -15.31
C GLU A 140 -18.72 -10.56 -15.47
N TYR A 141 -18.35 -10.90 -16.70
CA TYR A 141 -17.05 -11.51 -17.03
C TYR A 141 -15.89 -10.62 -16.59
N ASP A 142 -15.91 -9.32 -16.91
CA ASP A 142 -14.88 -8.35 -16.50
C ASP A 142 -14.75 -8.29 -14.96
N THR A 143 -15.87 -8.37 -14.25
CA THR A 143 -15.89 -8.37 -12.79
C THR A 143 -15.18 -9.60 -12.22
N VAL A 144 -15.43 -10.78 -12.77
CA VAL A 144 -14.81 -12.05 -12.33
C VAL A 144 -13.33 -12.07 -12.67
N VAL A 145 -12.96 -11.69 -13.89
CA VAL A 145 -11.55 -11.61 -14.34
C VAL A 145 -10.77 -10.61 -13.48
N THR A 146 -11.35 -9.44 -13.22
CA THR A 146 -10.74 -8.43 -12.34
C THR A 146 -10.47 -9.00 -10.95
N ALA A 147 -11.44 -9.68 -10.33
CA ALA A 147 -11.29 -10.29 -9.02
C ALA A 147 -10.19 -11.36 -9.00
N PHE A 148 -10.09 -12.18 -10.05
CA PHE A 148 -9.06 -13.20 -10.21
C PHE A 148 -7.67 -12.57 -10.33
N VAL A 149 -7.52 -11.61 -11.23
CA VAL A 149 -6.24 -10.91 -11.48
C VAL A 149 -5.74 -10.21 -10.22
N ILE A 150 -6.60 -9.45 -9.55
CA ILE A 150 -6.23 -8.73 -8.32
C ILE A 150 -5.81 -9.70 -7.22
N SER A 151 -6.56 -10.79 -7.05
CA SER A 151 -6.23 -11.80 -6.03
C SER A 151 -4.87 -12.45 -6.34
N GLY A 152 -4.57 -12.70 -7.61
CA GLY A 152 -3.28 -13.22 -8.06
C GLY A 152 -2.15 -12.21 -7.82
N VAL A 153 -2.31 -10.97 -8.24
CA VAL A 153 -1.29 -9.91 -8.06
C VAL A 153 -1.01 -9.68 -6.58
N VAL A 154 -2.05 -9.50 -5.75
CA VAL A 154 -1.88 -9.29 -4.31
C VAL A 154 -1.25 -10.50 -3.65
N GLY A 155 -1.64 -11.73 -4.03
CA GLY A 155 -1.01 -12.95 -3.52
C GLY A 155 0.48 -13.06 -3.88
N VAL A 156 0.88 -12.67 -5.09
CA VAL A 156 2.30 -12.62 -5.50
C VAL A 156 3.07 -11.58 -4.69
N LEU A 157 2.49 -10.40 -4.46
CA LEU A 157 3.13 -9.36 -3.64
C LEU A 157 3.23 -9.80 -2.18
N GLU A 158 2.20 -10.41 -1.61
CA GLU A 158 2.20 -10.98 -0.26
C GLU A 158 3.33 -12.02 -0.09
N GLU A 159 3.44 -12.96 -1.01
CA GLU A 159 4.50 -13.97 -1.01
C GLU A 159 5.89 -13.32 -1.17
N TRP A 160 6.04 -12.36 -2.08
CA TRP A 160 7.30 -11.64 -2.29
C TRP A 160 7.75 -10.89 -1.03
N ILE A 161 6.84 -10.21 -0.37
CA ILE A 161 7.11 -9.50 0.90
C ILE A 161 7.41 -10.52 2.00
N GLY A 162 6.59 -11.59 2.11
CA GLY A 162 6.71 -12.63 3.13
C GLY A 162 8.04 -13.41 3.06
N THR A 163 8.57 -13.61 1.87
CA THR A 163 9.87 -14.26 1.63
C THR A 163 11.06 -13.31 1.71
N GLY A 164 10.86 -12.07 2.18
CA GLY A 164 11.91 -11.09 2.39
C GLY A 164 12.38 -10.39 1.12
N MET A 165 11.54 -10.37 0.07
CA MET A 165 11.82 -9.67 -1.20
C MET A 165 13.13 -10.11 -1.87
N VAL A 166 13.34 -11.43 -1.95
CA VAL A 166 14.55 -12.04 -2.55
C VAL A 166 14.74 -11.63 -4.01
N LYS A 167 13.63 -11.54 -4.77
CA LYS A 167 13.67 -10.99 -6.13
C LYS A 167 13.76 -9.45 -6.06
N THR A 168 14.51 -8.87 -7.01
CA THR A 168 14.54 -7.40 -7.14
C THR A 168 13.17 -6.87 -7.63
N PRO A 169 12.85 -5.58 -7.37
CA PRO A 169 11.65 -4.95 -7.93
C PRO A 169 11.49 -5.15 -9.43
N LYS A 170 12.57 -5.01 -10.19
CA LYS A 170 12.58 -5.23 -11.63
C LYS A 170 12.22 -6.66 -12.01
N GLN A 171 12.77 -7.67 -11.32
CA GLN A 171 12.45 -9.07 -11.60
C GLN A 171 10.98 -9.40 -11.32
N ILE A 172 10.42 -8.89 -10.21
CA ILE A 172 9.02 -9.16 -9.87
C ILE A 172 8.07 -8.40 -10.80
N SER A 173 8.40 -7.16 -11.17
CA SER A 173 7.58 -6.37 -12.11
C SER A 173 7.53 -7.00 -13.51
N GLU A 174 8.65 -7.47 -14.04
CA GLU A 174 8.71 -8.18 -15.32
C GLU A 174 7.89 -9.48 -15.31
N ILE A 175 7.93 -10.24 -14.20
CA ILE A 175 7.13 -11.47 -14.06
C ILE A 175 5.65 -11.13 -14.02
N LEU A 176 5.23 -10.18 -13.18
CA LEU A 176 3.84 -9.76 -13.09
C LEU A 176 3.32 -9.25 -14.44
N HIS A 177 4.08 -8.39 -15.12
CA HIS A 177 3.69 -7.87 -16.42
C HIS A 177 3.52 -8.98 -17.46
N LYS A 178 4.46 -9.94 -17.55
CA LYS A 178 4.35 -11.08 -18.44
C LYS A 178 3.13 -11.96 -18.17
N VAL A 179 2.78 -12.16 -16.90
CA VAL A 179 1.59 -12.93 -16.51
C VAL A 179 0.33 -12.19 -16.95
N LEU A 180 0.24 -10.89 -16.67
CA LEU A 180 -0.93 -10.07 -17.01
C LEU A 180 -1.14 -9.98 -18.52
N LEU A 181 -0.08 -9.81 -19.33
CA LEU A 181 -0.17 -9.83 -20.80
C LEU A 181 -0.68 -11.18 -21.36
N LYS A 182 -0.38 -12.31 -20.70
CA LYS A 182 -0.88 -13.63 -21.13
C LYS A 182 -2.37 -13.85 -20.81
N LEU A 183 -2.92 -13.06 -19.93
CA LEU A 183 -4.33 -13.08 -19.58
C LEU A 183 -5.15 -12.09 -20.43
N ASP A 184 -4.55 -11.50 -21.48
CA ASP A 184 -5.15 -10.45 -22.32
C ASP A 184 -5.66 -9.26 -21.49
N PHE A 185 -4.84 -8.85 -20.49
CA PHE A 185 -5.18 -7.84 -19.50
C PHE A 185 -4.33 -6.58 -19.69
#